data_a01dd8e0e4776ccd8d7417aa5867d7fe
#
_entry.id   a01dd8e0e4776ccd8d7417aa5867d7fe
#
_cell.length_a   1.000
_cell.length_b   1.000
_cell.length_c   1.000
_cell.angle_alpha   90.00
_cell.angle_beta   90.00
_cell.angle_gamma   90.00
#
_symmetry.space_group_name_H-M   'P 1'
#
loop_
_entity.id
_entity.type
_entity.pdbx_description
1 polymer ?
#
loop_
_entity_poly.entity_id
_entity_poly.type
_entity_poly.pdbx_seq_one_letter_code
_entity_poly.pdbx_strand_id
1 'polypeptide(L)'
;MKNILITGGVRSGKSHFAQELARDSGELVLFVATAAAGDDEMRQRIEEHRRSRPAAWRTLEVTTHVGDRIPQRIGRAKIVIIDCITLLVSNCFGQYADANEERIDVALVEQEVTREIGELVECISRLEAGFVIVTNEVGAGLVPPNQMGRLYRDLLGKANQLLAQQVDEVYLMVAGLPLRVKPSQYPGK
;
A
#
# COMPACT_ATOMS: atom_id res chain seq x y z
N MET A 1 -2.11 -18.67 4.98
CA MET A 1 -3.03 -17.51 5.10
C MET A 1 -3.16 -16.86 3.74
N LYS A 2 -4.25 -16.10 3.50
CA LYS A 2 -4.45 -15.43 2.21
C LYS A 2 -3.72 -14.08 2.16
N ASN A 3 -3.22 -13.75 0.98
CA ASN A 3 -2.74 -12.42 0.65
C ASN A 3 -3.86 -11.63 -0.02
N ILE A 4 -4.11 -10.42 0.43
CA ILE A 4 -5.27 -9.61 0.03
C ILE A 4 -4.80 -8.22 -0.38
N LEU A 5 -5.25 -7.74 -1.54
CA LEU A 5 -5.08 -6.36 -1.97
C LEU A 5 -6.43 -5.62 -1.86
N ILE A 6 -6.41 -4.46 -1.21
CA ILE A 6 -7.58 -3.60 -1.05
C ILE A 6 -7.30 -2.28 -1.77
N THR A 7 -8.05 -2.02 -2.82
CA THR A 7 -7.95 -0.79 -3.62
C THR A 7 -9.23 0.04 -3.56
N GLY A 8 -9.19 1.26 -4.06
CA GLY A 8 -10.35 2.16 -4.14
C GLY A 8 -9.99 3.63 -3.94
N GLY A 9 -10.96 4.52 -4.13
CA GLY A 9 -10.79 5.97 -4.02
C GLY A 9 -10.40 6.44 -2.60
N VAL A 10 -10.06 7.72 -2.49
CA VAL A 10 -9.81 8.37 -1.20
C VAL A 10 -11.06 8.26 -0.31
N ARG A 11 -10.87 8.00 1.01
CA ARG A 11 -11.94 7.87 2.00
C ARG A 11 -13.00 6.79 1.68
N SER A 12 -12.66 5.78 0.87
CA SER A 12 -13.58 4.67 0.54
C SER A 12 -13.70 3.58 1.61
N GLY A 13 -12.98 3.68 2.74
CA GLY A 13 -13.04 2.71 3.84
C GLY A 13 -11.94 1.63 3.82
N LYS A 14 -10.95 1.70 2.92
CA LYS A 14 -9.88 0.70 2.74
C LYS A 14 -9.14 0.31 4.02
N SER A 15 -8.58 1.30 4.72
CA SER A 15 -7.81 1.07 5.95
C SER A 15 -8.66 0.47 7.07
N HIS A 16 -9.93 0.87 7.15
CA HIS A 16 -10.88 0.30 8.10
C HIS A 16 -11.14 -1.18 7.80
N PHE A 17 -11.49 -1.51 6.55
CA PHE A 17 -11.71 -2.89 6.12
C PHE A 17 -10.45 -3.77 6.29
N ALA A 18 -9.26 -3.25 6.00
CA ALA A 18 -8.01 -3.96 6.27
C ALA A 18 -7.83 -4.31 7.75
N GLN A 19 -8.16 -3.37 8.63
CA GLN A 19 -8.08 -3.58 10.07
C GLN A 19 -9.15 -4.56 10.59
N GLU A 20 -10.36 -4.55 10.02
CA GLU A 20 -11.42 -5.52 10.35
C GLU A 20 -10.96 -6.94 9.97
N LEU A 21 -10.50 -7.16 8.74
CA LEU A 21 -9.98 -8.47 8.30
C LEU A 21 -8.88 -9.00 9.23
N ALA A 22 -7.97 -8.13 9.64
CA ALA A 22 -6.89 -8.52 10.52
C ALA A 22 -7.37 -8.81 11.96
N ARG A 23 -8.34 -8.06 12.49
CA ARG A 23 -8.95 -8.33 13.80
C ARG A 23 -9.69 -9.66 13.80
N ASP A 24 -10.49 -9.91 12.77
CA ASP A 24 -11.33 -11.11 12.65
C ASP A 24 -10.50 -12.39 12.53
N SER A 25 -9.24 -12.27 12.05
CA SER A 25 -8.31 -13.39 12.02
C SER A 25 -7.91 -13.91 13.41
N GLY A 26 -7.99 -13.07 14.45
CA GLY A 26 -7.53 -13.37 15.81
C GLY A 26 -6.01 -13.53 15.96
N GLU A 27 -5.24 -13.24 14.92
CA GLU A 27 -3.80 -13.46 14.85
C GLU A 27 -2.98 -12.24 15.31
N LEU A 28 -1.71 -12.46 15.59
CA LEU A 28 -0.76 -11.38 15.86
C LEU A 28 -0.48 -10.58 14.58
N VAL A 29 -0.59 -9.26 14.68
CA VAL A 29 -0.49 -8.34 13.54
C VAL A 29 0.76 -7.48 13.63
N LEU A 30 1.47 -7.35 12.50
CA LEU A 30 2.43 -6.29 12.23
C LEU A 30 1.77 -5.26 11.29
N PHE A 31 1.56 -4.05 11.79
CA PHE A 31 1.09 -2.93 10.97
C PHE A 31 2.28 -2.15 10.40
N VAL A 32 2.39 -2.09 9.10
CA VAL A 32 3.44 -1.36 8.36
C VAL A 32 2.84 -0.05 7.87
N ALA A 33 3.28 1.06 8.45
CA ALA A 33 2.87 2.41 8.09
C ALA A 33 3.92 3.03 7.16
N THR A 34 3.51 3.40 5.96
CA THR A 34 4.39 3.97 4.94
C THR A 34 4.32 5.49 4.87
N ALA A 35 3.46 6.11 5.67
CA ALA A 35 3.28 7.55 5.69
C ALA A 35 4.52 8.26 6.25
N ALA A 36 5.04 9.24 5.52
CA ALA A 36 5.99 10.23 6.03
C ALA A 36 5.24 11.47 6.52
N ALA A 37 5.64 12.02 7.66
CA ALA A 37 5.07 13.24 8.21
C ALA A 37 5.67 14.46 7.48
N GLY A 38 5.08 14.84 6.34
CA GLY A 38 5.54 15.98 5.55
C GLY A 38 5.04 17.32 6.09
N ASP A 39 3.77 17.40 6.47
CA ASP A 39 3.12 18.61 6.98
C ASP A 39 2.24 18.33 8.20
N ASP A 40 1.61 19.37 8.76
CA ASP A 40 0.80 19.26 9.97
C ASP A 40 -0.50 18.48 9.72
N GLU A 41 -1.10 18.58 8.54
CA GLU A 41 -2.29 17.81 8.17
C GLU A 41 -1.96 16.32 8.12
N MET A 42 -0.86 15.96 7.49
CA MET A 42 -0.39 14.58 7.42
C MET A 42 -0.02 14.03 8.80
N ARG A 43 0.63 14.83 9.66
CA ARG A 43 0.92 14.46 11.05
C ARG A 43 -0.35 14.13 11.83
N GLN A 44 -1.37 14.98 11.72
CA GLN A 44 -2.66 14.75 12.37
C GLN A 44 -3.32 13.47 11.86
N ARG A 45 -3.32 13.21 10.55
CA ARG A 45 -3.84 11.97 9.98
C ARG A 45 -3.10 10.72 10.46
N ILE A 46 -1.77 10.77 10.51
CA ILE A 46 -0.95 9.66 11.03
C ILE A 46 -1.32 9.38 12.49
N GLU A 47 -1.48 10.42 13.31
CA GLU A 47 -1.85 10.28 14.72
C GLU A 47 -3.26 9.69 14.91
N GLU A 48 -4.24 10.14 14.11
CA GLU A 48 -5.61 9.58 14.11
C GLU A 48 -5.59 8.09 13.73
N HIS A 49 -4.87 7.72 12.66
CA HIS A 49 -4.68 6.34 12.24
C HIS A 49 -3.94 5.50 13.30
N ARG A 50 -2.98 6.09 14.02
CA ARG A 50 -2.27 5.41 15.10
C ARG A 50 -3.18 5.12 16.29
N ARG A 51 -4.05 6.06 16.65
CA ARG A 51 -5.04 5.91 17.75
C ARG A 51 -6.12 4.87 17.43
N SER A 52 -6.49 4.70 16.19
CA SER A 52 -7.51 3.71 15.76
C SER A 52 -7.01 2.27 15.79
N ARG A 53 -5.69 2.04 15.91
CA ARG A 53 -5.10 0.70 15.90
C ARG A 53 -5.25 0.04 17.27
N PRO A 54 -5.55 -1.27 17.34
CA PRO A 54 -5.49 -2.02 18.58
C PRO A 54 -4.11 -1.95 19.25
N ALA A 55 -4.06 -1.70 20.56
CA ALA A 55 -2.80 -1.58 21.30
C ALA A 55 -1.93 -2.84 21.26
N ALA A 56 -2.54 -4.00 21.00
CA ALA A 56 -1.84 -5.28 20.88
C ALA A 56 -1.06 -5.42 19.54
N TRP A 57 -1.30 -4.57 18.56
CA TRP A 57 -0.62 -4.62 17.27
C TRP A 57 0.75 -3.94 17.35
N ARG A 58 1.73 -4.59 16.74
CA ARG A 58 3.05 -3.98 16.57
C ARG A 58 3.03 -3.09 15.34
N THR A 59 3.68 -1.94 15.42
CA THR A 59 3.80 -1.02 14.29
C THR A 59 5.25 -0.94 13.83
N LEU A 60 5.45 -0.98 12.51
CA LEU A 60 6.66 -0.64 11.80
C LEU A 60 6.39 0.62 10.97
N GLU A 61 7.04 1.73 11.31
CA GLU A 61 7.02 2.95 10.50
C GLU A 61 8.22 2.90 9.56
N VAL A 62 7.96 2.88 8.26
CA VAL A 62 8.98 2.75 7.23
C VAL A 62 8.48 3.34 5.91
N THR A 63 9.29 4.20 5.30
CA THR A 63 8.90 4.96 4.10
C THR A 63 9.42 4.35 2.80
N THR A 64 10.47 3.52 2.87
CA THR A 64 11.09 2.82 1.73
C THR A 64 11.74 1.52 2.19
N HIS A 65 12.13 0.63 1.26
CA HIS A 65 12.70 -0.69 1.54
C HIS A 65 11.78 -1.56 2.41
N VAL A 66 10.48 -1.48 2.16
CA VAL A 66 9.45 -2.14 2.96
C VAL A 66 9.65 -3.66 2.95
N GLY A 67 9.94 -4.22 1.77
CA GLY A 67 10.19 -5.65 1.59
C GLY A 67 11.34 -6.18 2.46
N ASP A 68 12.41 -5.41 2.59
CA ASP A 68 13.59 -5.78 3.39
C ASP A 68 13.37 -5.57 4.89
N ARG A 69 12.54 -4.59 5.28
CA ARG A 69 12.30 -4.24 6.68
C ARG A 69 11.31 -5.16 7.38
N ILE A 70 10.30 -5.66 6.66
CA ILE A 70 9.28 -6.57 7.23
C ILE A 70 9.92 -7.82 7.84
N PRO A 71 10.79 -8.59 7.17
CA PRO A 71 11.39 -9.80 7.74
C PRO A 71 12.13 -9.55 9.05
N GLN A 72 12.77 -8.39 9.19
CA GLN A 72 13.52 -8.00 10.39
C GLN A 72 12.62 -7.68 11.59
N ARG A 73 11.34 -7.38 11.32
CA ARG A 73 10.38 -6.88 12.31
C ARG A 73 9.16 -7.76 12.51
N ILE A 74 8.91 -8.74 11.63
CA ILE A 74 7.70 -9.56 11.66
C ILE A 74 7.58 -10.36 12.98
N GLY A 75 8.68 -10.89 13.50
CA GLY A 75 8.70 -11.65 14.73
C GLY A 75 7.70 -12.82 14.71
N ARG A 76 6.70 -12.78 15.61
CA ARG A 76 5.64 -13.80 15.72
C ARG A 76 4.33 -13.40 15.02
N ALA A 77 4.31 -12.27 14.32
CA ALA A 77 3.11 -11.85 13.60
C ALA A 77 2.78 -12.83 12.46
N LYS A 78 1.50 -13.09 12.30
CA LYS A 78 0.95 -13.97 11.25
C LYS A 78 0.19 -13.18 10.19
N ILE A 79 -0.14 -11.92 10.49
CA ILE A 79 -0.73 -10.97 9.54
C ILE A 79 0.18 -9.75 9.45
N VAL A 80 0.39 -9.27 8.22
CA VAL A 80 1.09 -8.02 7.92
C VAL A 80 0.10 -7.11 7.19
N ILE A 81 -0.23 -5.95 7.78
CA ILE A 81 -0.98 -4.89 7.08
C ILE A 81 0.01 -3.90 6.52
N ILE A 82 -0.10 -3.53 5.25
CA ILE A 82 0.69 -2.45 4.63
C ILE A 82 -0.26 -1.31 4.25
N ASP A 83 -0.13 -0.16 4.91
CA ASP A 83 -0.98 1.02 4.69
C ASP A 83 -0.10 2.28 4.51
N CYS A 84 0.17 2.70 3.24
CA CYS A 84 -0.34 2.15 1.99
C CYS A 84 0.73 2.19 0.85
N ILE A 85 0.51 1.43 -0.20
CA ILE A 85 1.37 1.43 -1.40
C ILE A 85 1.39 2.81 -2.07
N THR A 86 0.29 3.53 -2.05
CA THR A 86 0.17 4.89 -2.58
C THR A 86 1.23 5.82 -2.00
N LEU A 87 1.38 5.83 -0.68
CA LEU A 87 2.40 6.65 -0.01
C LEU A 87 3.80 6.09 -0.21
N LEU A 88 3.95 4.76 -0.27
CA LEU A 88 5.24 4.14 -0.59
C LEU A 88 5.75 4.61 -1.96
N VAL A 89 4.92 4.56 -3.00
CA VAL A 89 5.26 5.09 -4.33
C VAL A 89 5.57 6.59 -4.26
N SER A 90 4.78 7.38 -3.51
CA SER A 90 5.02 8.81 -3.33
C SER A 90 6.38 9.10 -2.68
N ASN A 91 6.79 8.28 -1.71
CA ASN A 91 8.08 8.43 -1.04
C ASN A 91 9.26 8.18 -2.01
N CYS A 92 9.13 7.24 -2.95
CA CYS A 92 10.12 7.03 -4.00
C CYS A 92 10.29 8.30 -4.87
N PHE A 93 9.21 9.00 -5.19
CA PHE A 93 9.28 10.28 -5.91
C PHE A 93 10.03 11.35 -5.12
N GLY A 94 9.76 11.47 -3.81
CA GLY A 94 10.37 12.47 -2.95
C GLY A 94 11.91 12.34 -2.83
N GLN A 95 12.48 11.19 -3.15
CA GLN A 95 13.93 10.99 -3.14
C GLN A 95 14.64 11.58 -4.38
N TYR A 96 13.92 11.75 -5.48
CA TYR A 96 14.46 12.13 -6.79
C TYR A 96 13.84 13.42 -7.36
N ALA A 97 12.97 14.10 -6.60
CA ALA A 97 12.46 15.41 -6.94
C ALA A 97 13.45 16.48 -6.47
N ASP A 98 13.83 17.40 -7.35
CA ASP A 98 14.55 18.60 -6.96
C ASP A 98 13.70 19.46 -6.01
N ALA A 99 14.35 20.28 -5.16
CA ALA A 99 13.68 21.14 -4.19
C ALA A 99 12.62 22.08 -4.80
N ASN A 100 12.67 22.31 -6.10
CA ASN A 100 11.68 23.09 -6.87
C ASN A 100 10.69 22.25 -7.66
N GLU A 101 10.72 20.91 -7.55
CA GLU A 101 9.86 19.97 -8.31
C GLU A 101 9.87 20.14 -9.85
N GLU A 102 10.80 20.94 -10.40
CA GLU A 102 10.85 21.27 -11.82
C GLU A 102 11.54 20.19 -12.67
N ARG A 103 12.38 19.36 -12.07
CA ARG A 103 13.09 18.29 -12.76
C ARG A 103 13.02 17.00 -11.96
N ILE A 104 12.45 15.99 -12.59
CA ILE A 104 12.45 14.61 -12.10
C ILE A 104 13.24 13.78 -13.10
N ASP A 105 14.17 12.98 -12.60
CA ASP A 105 14.75 11.91 -13.39
C ASP A 105 13.74 10.73 -13.45
N VAL A 106 12.97 10.72 -14.54
CA VAL A 106 11.90 9.74 -14.77
C VAL A 106 12.45 8.31 -14.70
N ALA A 107 13.63 8.07 -15.26
CA ALA A 107 14.22 6.73 -15.33
C ALA A 107 14.63 6.23 -13.93
N LEU A 108 15.19 7.09 -13.10
CA LEU A 108 15.55 6.75 -11.72
C LEU A 108 14.31 6.49 -10.87
N VAL A 109 13.26 7.31 -10.99
CA VAL A 109 12.01 7.10 -10.27
C VAL A 109 11.34 5.78 -10.69
N GLU A 110 11.28 5.50 -11.99
CA GLU A 110 10.74 4.22 -12.49
C GLU A 110 11.53 3.02 -11.97
N GLN A 111 12.84 3.10 -11.98
CA GLN A 111 13.71 2.06 -11.45
C GLN A 111 13.48 1.84 -9.95
N GLU A 112 13.40 2.92 -9.17
CA GLU A 112 13.22 2.85 -7.73
C GLU A 112 11.86 2.26 -7.35
N VAL A 113 10.77 2.72 -7.97
CA VAL A 113 9.44 2.16 -7.73
C VAL A 113 9.40 0.68 -8.11
N THR A 114 10.01 0.30 -9.25
CA THR A 114 10.06 -1.09 -9.70
C THR A 114 10.83 -1.96 -8.71
N ARG A 115 11.96 -1.47 -8.21
CA ARG A 115 12.77 -2.15 -7.19
C ARG A 115 12.00 -2.34 -5.90
N GLU A 116 11.40 -1.27 -5.36
CA GLU A 116 10.63 -1.29 -4.11
C GLU A 116 9.47 -2.28 -4.15
N ILE A 117 8.71 -2.28 -5.25
CA ILE A 117 7.59 -3.22 -5.43
C ILE A 117 8.10 -4.65 -5.66
N GLY A 118 9.22 -4.83 -6.35
CA GLY A 118 9.86 -6.13 -6.54
C GLY A 118 10.32 -6.75 -5.21
N GLU A 119 11.00 -5.97 -4.37
CA GLU A 119 11.42 -6.39 -3.02
C GLU A 119 10.21 -6.78 -2.15
N LEU A 120 9.12 -6.01 -2.24
CA LEU A 120 7.88 -6.32 -1.52
C LEU A 120 7.24 -7.63 -2.02
N VAL A 121 7.17 -7.86 -3.32
CA VAL A 121 6.66 -9.10 -3.93
C VAL A 121 7.48 -10.31 -3.48
N GLU A 122 8.81 -10.19 -3.47
CA GLU A 122 9.68 -11.25 -2.93
C GLU A 122 9.40 -11.51 -1.45
N CYS A 123 9.25 -10.47 -0.64
CA CYS A 123 8.93 -10.58 0.77
C CYS A 123 7.61 -11.34 0.98
N ILE A 124 6.55 -10.99 0.23
CA ILE A 124 5.25 -11.66 0.28
C ILE A 124 5.37 -13.14 -0.05
N SER A 125 6.19 -13.49 -1.05
CA SER A 125 6.35 -14.88 -1.50
C SER A 125 7.15 -15.76 -0.53
N ARG A 126 8.06 -15.16 0.26
CA ARG A 126 8.98 -15.86 1.16
C ARG A 126 8.44 -16.05 2.58
N LEU A 127 7.58 -15.15 3.04
CA LEU A 127 7.12 -15.17 4.42
C LEU A 127 5.87 -16.04 4.61
N GLU A 128 5.86 -16.86 5.65
CA GLU A 128 4.68 -17.62 6.08
C GLU A 128 3.71 -16.74 6.89
N ALA A 129 3.23 -15.68 6.27
CA ALA A 129 2.27 -14.72 6.83
C ALA A 129 1.21 -14.36 5.80
N GLY A 130 0.04 -13.91 6.25
CA GLY A 130 -0.96 -13.30 5.38
C GLY A 130 -0.69 -11.80 5.25
N PHE A 131 -0.75 -11.28 4.03
CA PHE A 131 -0.57 -9.85 3.77
C PHE A 131 -1.90 -9.19 3.42
N VAL A 132 -2.22 -8.08 4.07
CA VAL A 132 -3.35 -7.20 3.75
C VAL A 132 -2.79 -5.86 3.29
N ILE A 133 -2.84 -5.63 1.99
CA ILE A 133 -2.17 -4.52 1.32
C ILE A 133 -3.19 -3.47 0.91
N VAL A 134 -3.01 -2.23 1.37
CA VAL A 134 -3.88 -1.10 1.05
C VAL A 134 -3.24 -0.23 -0.03
N THR A 135 -4.01 0.12 -1.05
CA THR A 135 -3.58 1.04 -2.11
C THR A 135 -4.74 1.92 -2.57
N ASN A 136 -4.45 3.01 -3.28
CA ASN A 136 -5.49 3.80 -3.94
C ASN A 136 -5.61 3.43 -5.42
N GLU A 137 -6.84 3.56 -5.95
CA GLU A 137 -7.08 3.63 -7.37
C GLU A 137 -7.12 5.11 -7.81
N VAL A 138 -6.14 5.53 -8.58
CA VAL A 138 -6.01 6.92 -9.07
C VAL A 138 -6.20 7.03 -10.59
N GLY A 139 -6.23 5.89 -11.29
CA GLY A 139 -6.35 5.82 -12.75
C GLY A 139 -7.73 6.22 -13.27
N ALA A 140 -8.78 6.04 -12.46
CA ALA A 140 -10.15 6.39 -12.82
C ALA A 140 -10.46 7.90 -12.70
N GLY A 141 -9.55 8.73 -12.19
CA GLY A 141 -9.71 10.17 -12.05
C GLY A 141 -9.33 10.96 -13.31
N LEU A 142 -9.38 12.28 -13.19
CA LEU A 142 -8.91 13.18 -14.26
C LEU A 142 -7.42 12.98 -14.53
N VAL A 143 -7.04 13.14 -15.81
CA VAL A 143 -5.62 13.08 -16.20
C VAL A 143 -4.89 14.31 -15.64
N PRO A 144 -3.84 14.14 -14.83
CA PRO A 144 -3.09 15.26 -14.29
C PRO A 144 -2.48 16.14 -15.40
N PRO A 145 -2.52 17.48 -15.27
CA PRO A 145 -1.96 18.39 -16.26
C PRO A 145 -0.43 18.33 -16.31
N ASN A 146 0.23 18.06 -15.18
CA ASN A 146 1.69 17.99 -15.09
C ASN A 146 2.23 16.58 -15.35
N GLN A 147 3.49 16.52 -15.77
CA GLN A 147 4.18 15.27 -16.11
C GLN A 147 4.34 14.36 -14.88
N MET A 148 4.69 14.92 -13.74
CA MET A 148 4.89 14.19 -12.49
C MET A 148 3.63 13.43 -12.06
N GLY A 149 2.48 14.11 -12.07
CA GLY A 149 1.21 13.47 -11.71
C GLY A 149 0.82 12.33 -12.68
N ARG A 150 1.12 12.48 -13.99
CA ARG A 150 0.90 11.39 -14.95
C ARG A 150 1.82 10.21 -14.70
N LEU A 151 3.11 10.47 -14.48
CA LEU A 151 4.10 9.44 -14.14
C LEU A 151 3.71 8.70 -12.85
N TYR A 152 3.36 9.44 -11.80
CA TYR A 152 2.90 8.87 -10.54
C TYR A 152 1.69 7.94 -10.74
N ARG A 153 0.69 8.40 -11.49
CA ARG A 153 -0.52 7.63 -11.80
C ARG A 153 -0.19 6.33 -12.54
N ASP A 154 0.71 6.40 -13.51
CA ASP A 154 1.12 5.26 -14.31
C ASP A 154 1.91 4.25 -13.49
N LEU A 155 2.85 4.70 -12.66
CA LEU A 155 3.67 3.84 -11.80
C LEU A 155 2.84 3.19 -10.69
N LEU A 156 1.92 3.93 -10.06
CA LEU A 156 1.01 3.34 -9.07
C LEU A 156 0.10 2.29 -9.72
N GLY A 157 -0.40 2.54 -10.94
CA GLY A 157 -1.17 1.57 -11.71
C GLY A 157 -0.38 0.29 -12.01
N LYS A 158 0.88 0.41 -12.45
CA LYS A 158 1.78 -0.74 -12.66
C LYS A 158 2.02 -1.51 -11.33
N ALA A 159 2.28 -0.80 -10.23
CA ALA A 159 2.46 -1.40 -8.90
C ALA A 159 1.21 -2.18 -8.46
N ASN A 160 0.02 -1.60 -8.63
CA ASN A 160 -1.24 -2.26 -8.30
C ASN A 160 -1.46 -3.53 -9.13
N GLN A 161 -1.13 -3.53 -10.42
CA GLN A 161 -1.23 -4.72 -11.27
C GLN A 161 -0.27 -5.83 -10.83
N LEU A 162 0.99 -5.51 -10.51
CA LEU A 162 1.96 -6.48 -10.03
C LEU A 162 1.52 -7.11 -8.71
N LEU A 163 1.07 -6.31 -7.76
CA LEU A 163 0.57 -6.80 -6.47
C LEU A 163 -0.70 -7.64 -6.65
N ALA A 164 -1.64 -7.21 -7.51
CA ALA A 164 -2.86 -7.97 -7.78
C ALA A 164 -2.60 -9.36 -8.37
N GLN A 165 -1.49 -9.55 -9.11
CA GLN A 165 -1.09 -10.87 -9.61
C GLN A 165 -0.63 -11.80 -8.48
N GLN A 166 0.04 -11.25 -7.45
CA GLN A 166 0.67 -12.01 -6.37
C GLN A 166 -0.27 -12.37 -5.22
N VAL A 167 -1.39 -11.66 -5.08
CA VAL A 167 -2.33 -11.90 -3.98
C VAL A 167 -3.43 -12.88 -4.35
N ASP A 168 -4.06 -13.50 -3.35
CA ASP A 168 -5.16 -14.45 -3.54
C ASP A 168 -6.49 -13.73 -3.81
N GLU A 169 -6.71 -12.58 -3.17
CA GLU A 169 -7.96 -11.83 -3.26
C GLU A 169 -7.68 -10.34 -3.52
N VAL A 170 -8.54 -9.73 -4.33
CA VAL A 170 -8.54 -8.28 -4.58
C VAL A 170 -9.93 -7.73 -4.29
N TYR A 171 -9.98 -6.66 -3.49
CA TYR A 171 -11.20 -5.93 -3.18
C TYR A 171 -11.13 -4.49 -3.69
N LEU A 172 -12.21 -4.05 -4.34
CA LEU A 172 -12.46 -2.64 -4.64
C LEU A 172 -13.41 -2.06 -3.59
N MET A 173 -12.96 -1.03 -2.86
CA MET A 173 -13.79 -0.35 -1.89
C MET A 173 -14.58 0.79 -2.52
N VAL A 174 -15.91 0.74 -2.39
CA VAL A 174 -16.81 1.79 -2.85
C VAL A 174 -17.72 2.18 -1.70
N ALA A 175 -17.68 3.42 -1.25
CA ALA A 175 -18.55 3.97 -0.19
C ALA A 175 -18.59 3.10 1.10
N GLY A 176 -17.46 2.56 1.52
CA GLY A 176 -17.35 1.70 2.70
C GLY A 176 -17.65 0.21 2.45
N LEU A 177 -18.09 -0.15 1.24
CA LEU A 177 -18.48 -1.53 0.91
C LEU A 177 -17.39 -2.22 0.10
N PRO A 178 -16.97 -3.46 0.47
CA PRO A 178 -16.00 -4.24 -0.28
C PRO A 178 -16.67 -4.97 -1.45
N LEU A 179 -16.21 -4.72 -2.66
CA LEU A 179 -16.52 -5.50 -3.85
C LEU A 179 -15.33 -6.40 -4.18
N ARG A 180 -15.50 -7.73 -4.10
CA ARG A 180 -14.45 -8.67 -4.47
C ARG A 180 -14.29 -8.76 -5.98
N VAL A 181 -13.07 -8.44 -6.46
CA VAL A 181 -12.70 -8.45 -7.88
C VAL A 181 -11.93 -9.72 -8.24
N LYS A 182 -11.09 -10.23 -7.33
CA LYS A 182 -10.32 -11.47 -7.51
C LYS A 182 -10.54 -12.39 -6.29
N PRO A 183 -10.78 -13.70 -6.46
CA PRO A 183 -11.14 -14.32 -7.72
C PRO A 183 -12.46 -13.75 -8.24
N SER A 184 -12.59 -13.67 -9.56
CA SER A 184 -13.82 -13.17 -10.18
C SER A 184 -15.03 -14.01 -9.72
N GLN A 185 -16.13 -13.34 -9.36
CA GLN A 185 -17.41 -14.01 -9.12
C GLN A 185 -18.04 -14.51 -10.42
N TYR A 186 -17.53 -14.02 -11.54
CA TYR A 186 -17.92 -14.44 -12.86
C TYR A 186 -16.79 -15.33 -13.42
N PRO A 187 -17.03 -16.64 -13.71
CA PRO A 187 -16.04 -17.46 -14.38
C PRO A 187 -15.71 -16.78 -15.71
N GLY A 188 -14.43 -16.49 -15.90
CA GLY A 188 -13.94 -15.87 -17.13
C GLY A 188 -14.33 -16.72 -18.34
N LYS A 189 -14.73 -16.03 -19.41
CA LYS A 189 -14.91 -16.67 -20.73
C LYS A 189 -13.55 -17.07 -21.28
#